data_c7808cd6e60813fcb7101fce958b8caf
#
_entry.id   c7808cd6e60813fcb7101fce958b8caf
#
_cell.length_a   1.000
_cell.length_b   1.000
_cell.length_c   1.000
_cell.angle_alpha   90.00
_cell.angle_beta   90.00
_cell.angle_gamma   90.00
#
_symmetry.space_group_name_H-M   'P 1'
#
loop_
_entity.id
_entity.type
_entity.pdbx_description
1 polymer ?
#
loop_
_entity_poly.entity_id
_entity_poly.type
_entity_poly.pdbx_seq_one_letter_code
_entity_poly.pdbx_strand_id
1 'polypeptide(L)'
;MSDINIISLFENILDKSSIITGEKLKSRFYHIWKTDIPLESICLLLPKETEEVSAILKICNDNDQEIIIHGGLTNLVGSTQSNKNQVVVSLEKMNKIIEIDEKGKTVTCESGIIIEDIINSVKEKDLLLPLNFGARGSAQIGGAVSTNAGGLRVFKYGMTRSLVMGLEAVLADGTIISSLKKLMKD
;
A
#
# COMPACT_ATOMS: atom_id res chain seq x y z
N MET A 1 23.46 -17.60 -18.32
CA MET A 1 23.06 -17.08 -16.99
C MET A 1 22.01 -18.06 -16.49
N SER A 2 22.23 -18.70 -15.35
CA SER A 2 21.21 -19.58 -14.76
C SER A 2 19.98 -18.74 -14.46
N ASP A 3 18.80 -19.14 -14.96
CA ASP A 3 17.54 -18.50 -14.65
C ASP A 3 17.37 -18.52 -13.11
N ILE A 4 17.63 -17.40 -12.47
CA ILE A 4 17.45 -17.24 -11.03
C ILE A 4 15.94 -17.31 -10.80
N ASN A 5 15.49 -18.33 -10.08
CA ASN A 5 14.10 -18.39 -9.67
C ASN A 5 13.86 -17.31 -8.60
N ILE A 6 13.36 -16.15 -9.02
CA ILE A 6 13.16 -15.01 -8.12
C ILE A 6 12.26 -15.35 -6.92
N ILE A 7 11.35 -16.31 -7.05
CA ILE A 7 10.49 -16.75 -5.95
C ILE A 7 11.35 -17.33 -4.81
N SER A 8 12.42 -18.08 -5.13
CA SER A 8 13.29 -18.64 -4.10
C SER A 8 14.05 -17.57 -3.30
N LEU A 9 14.30 -16.40 -3.89
CA LEU A 9 14.88 -15.28 -3.17
C LEU A 9 13.89 -14.69 -2.16
N PHE A 10 12.59 -14.60 -2.52
CA PHE A 10 11.55 -14.14 -1.61
C PHE A 10 11.28 -15.13 -0.47
N GLU A 11 11.42 -16.44 -0.72
CA GLU A 11 11.28 -17.48 0.34
C GLU A 11 12.33 -17.35 1.45
N ASN A 12 13.44 -16.67 1.20
CA ASN A 12 14.48 -16.42 2.20
C ASN A 12 14.15 -15.23 3.13
N ILE A 13 13.23 -14.35 2.73
CA ILE A 13 12.92 -13.11 3.45
C ILE A 13 11.47 -13.02 3.92
N LEU A 14 10.59 -13.84 3.40
CA LEU A 14 9.16 -13.84 3.71
C LEU A 14 8.68 -15.22 4.18
N ASP A 15 7.69 -15.22 5.04
CA ASP A 15 6.93 -16.44 5.34
C ASP A 15 6.28 -17.00 4.07
N LYS A 16 6.22 -18.31 3.92
CA LYS A 16 5.54 -18.98 2.79
C LYS A 16 4.08 -18.55 2.62
N SER A 17 3.40 -18.17 3.70
CA SER A 17 2.03 -17.66 3.66
C SER A 17 1.91 -16.25 3.09
N SER A 18 3.02 -15.54 2.99
CA SER A 18 3.12 -14.20 2.37
C SER A 18 3.48 -14.24 0.89
N ILE A 19 3.73 -15.43 0.32
CA ILE A 19 4.05 -15.62 -1.11
C ILE A 19 2.90 -16.39 -1.76
N ILE A 20 2.14 -15.70 -2.58
CA ILE A 20 0.96 -16.27 -3.25
C ILE A 20 1.31 -16.60 -4.70
N THR A 21 1.14 -17.87 -5.08
CA THR A 21 1.41 -18.41 -6.42
C THR A 21 0.32 -19.40 -6.86
N GLY A 22 0.39 -19.87 -8.11
CA GLY A 22 -0.47 -20.94 -8.62
C GLY A 22 -1.97 -20.61 -8.54
N GLU A 23 -2.78 -21.57 -8.12
CA GLU A 23 -4.25 -21.42 -8.08
C GLU A 23 -4.71 -20.32 -7.10
N LYS A 24 -3.98 -20.12 -5.99
CA LYS A 24 -4.28 -19.03 -5.06
C LYS A 24 -4.06 -17.65 -5.69
N LEU A 25 -3.10 -17.51 -6.61
CA LEU A 25 -2.87 -16.28 -7.35
C LEU A 25 -4.03 -16.03 -8.34
N LYS A 26 -4.50 -17.06 -9.03
CA LYS A 26 -5.63 -16.95 -9.96
C LYS A 26 -6.96 -16.56 -9.31
N SER A 27 -7.10 -16.75 -8.00
CA SER A 27 -8.27 -16.27 -7.25
C SER A 27 -8.19 -14.78 -6.88
N ARG A 28 -7.07 -14.12 -7.17
CA ARG A 28 -6.86 -12.69 -6.96
C ARG A 28 -7.20 -11.93 -8.25
N PHE A 29 -7.49 -10.64 -8.11
CA PHE A 29 -7.79 -9.72 -9.20
C PHE A 29 -7.01 -8.41 -9.05
N TYR A 30 -6.93 -7.63 -10.11
CA TYR A 30 -6.18 -6.39 -10.12
C TYR A 30 -7.05 -5.13 -9.92
N HIS A 31 -8.38 -5.29 -9.91
CA HIS A 31 -9.31 -4.17 -9.77
C HIS A 31 -10.64 -4.65 -9.18
N ILE A 32 -11.25 -3.85 -8.27
CA ILE A 32 -12.51 -4.20 -7.59
C ILE A 32 -13.71 -4.44 -8.53
N TRP A 33 -13.69 -3.91 -9.76
CA TRP A 33 -14.72 -4.12 -10.78
C TRP A 33 -14.32 -5.14 -11.84
N LYS A 34 -13.20 -5.83 -11.67
CA LYS A 34 -12.66 -6.83 -12.60
C LYS A 34 -12.35 -8.14 -11.87
N THR A 35 -13.28 -8.55 -11.02
CA THR A 35 -13.14 -9.75 -10.17
C THR A 35 -13.24 -11.05 -10.96
N ASP A 36 -13.74 -11.00 -12.19
CA ASP A 36 -13.81 -12.08 -13.17
C ASP A 36 -12.49 -12.28 -13.95
N ILE A 37 -11.56 -11.35 -13.87
CA ILE A 37 -10.27 -11.43 -14.54
C ILE A 37 -9.19 -11.80 -13.51
N PRO A 38 -8.61 -13.01 -13.59
CA PRO A 38 -7.54 -13.43 -12.68
C PRO A 38 -6.33 -12.51 -12.75
N LEU A 39 -5.66 -12.35 -11.61
CA LEU A 39 -4.39 -11.63 -11.54
C LEU A 39 -3.32 -12.43 -12.29
N GLU A 40 -2.66 -11.78 -13.24
CA GLU A 40 -1.47 -12.31 -13.91
C GLU A 40 -0.21 -11.69 -13.30
N SER A 41 0.65 -12.53 -12.72
CA SER A 41 1.97 -12.12 -12.20
C SER A 41 2.82 -13.38 -11.95
N ILE A 42 4.12 -13.19 -11.73
CA ILE A 42 5.00 -14.26 -11.23
C ILE A 42 4.52 -14.75 -9.87
N CYS A 43 4.27 -13.81 -8.97
CA CYS A 43 3.73 -14.04 -7.63
C CYS A 43 3.11 -12.75 -7.09
N LEU A 44 2.31 -12.88 -6.03
CA LEU A 44 1.82 -11.77 -5.21
C LEU A 44 2.45 -11.90 -3.82
N LEU A 45 3.16 -10.85 -3.40
CA LEU A 45 3.84 -10.76 -2.11
C LEU A 45 3.03 -9.91 -1.13
N LEU A 46 2.95 -10.40 0.11
CA LEU A 46 2.15 -9.80 1.19
C LEU A 46 3.07 -9.45 2.38
N PRO A 47 3.91 -8.40 2.28
CA PRO A 47 4.75 -7.99 3.39
C PRO A 47 3.91 -7.51 4.58
N LYS A 48 4.47 -7.68 5.80
CA LYS A 48 3.84 -7.34 7.08
C LYS A 48 4.50 -6.14 7.75
N GLU A 49 5.70 -5.75 7.31
CA GLU A 49 6.51 -4.67 7.89
C GLU A 49 7.37 -3.98 6.84
N THR A 50 7.87 -2.80 7.15
CA THR A 50 8.65 -1.96 6.23
C THR A 50 9.95 -2.64 5.78
N GLU A 51 10.59 -3.39 6.67
CA GLU A 51 11.82 -4.13 6.41
C GLU A 51 11.61 -5.21 5.34
N GLU A 52 10.47 -5.91 5.36
CA GLU A 52 10.11 -6.88 4.32
C GLU A 52 9.88 -6.17 2.97
N VAL A 53 9.23 -5.00 2.95
CA VAL A 53 9.07 -4.19 1.74
C VAL A 53 10.44 -3.78 1.19
N SER A 54 11.33 -3.30 2.05
CA SER A 54 12.70 -2.94 1.69
C SER A 54 13.47 -4.10 1.05
N ALA A 55 13.43 -5.27 1.67
CA ALA A 55 14.09 -6.46 1.15
C ALA A 55 13.52 -6.92 -0.19
N ILE A 56 12.19 -6.89 -0.37
CA ILE A 56 11.52 -7.20 -1.64
C ILE A 56 12.01 -6.25 -2.74
N LEU A 57 11.94 -4.93 -2.49
CA LEU A 57 12.33 -3.94 -3.50
C LEU A 57 13.81 -4.06 -3.88
N LYS A 58 14.68 -4.29 -2.89
CA LYS A 58 16.08 -4.53 -3.13
C LYS A 58 16.32 -5.76 -4.01
N ILE A 59 15.67 -6.89 -3.73
CA ILE A 59 15.77 -8.10 -4.56
C ILE A 59 15.30 -7.79 -5.99
N CYS A 60 14.17 -7.10 -6.16
CA CYS A 60 13.66 -6.76 -7.48
C CYS A 60 14.64 -5.84 -8.24
N ASN A 61 15.18 -4.82 -7.58
CA ASN A 61 16.15 -3.90 -8.17
C ASN A 61 17.45 -4.60 -8.58
N ASP A 62 17.99 -5.47 -7.72
CA ASP A 62 19.24 -6.19 -7.98
C ASP A 62 19.10 -7.22 -9.13
N ASN A 63 17.87 -7.56 -9.53
CA ASN A 63 17.56 -8.54 -10.58
C ASN A 63 16.81 -7.94 -11.78
N ASP A 64 16.72 -6.60 -11.90
CA ASP A 64 15.95 -5.90 -12.94
C ASP A 64 14.50 -6.40 -13.06
N GLN A 65 13.92 -6.82 -11.94
CA GLN A 65 12.57 -7.37 -11.88
C GLN A 65 11.53 -6.26 -11.75
N GLU A 66 10.62 -6.16 -12.71
CA GLU A 66 9.50 -5.24 -12.66
C GLU A 66 8.49 -5.61 -11.56
N ILE A 67 7.99 -4.59 -10.87
CA ILE A 67 7.00 -4.73 -9.80
C ILE A 67 5.78 -3.84 -10.03
N ILE A 68 4.63 -4.29 -9.55
CA ILE A 68 3.38 -3.53 -9.45
C ILE A 68 2.94 -3.49 -7.99
N ILE A 69 2.66 -2.30 -7.48
CA ILE A 69 2.18 -2.14 -6.09
C ILE A 69 0.66 -2.14 -6.07
N HIS A 70 0.08 -3.02 -5.26
CA HIS A 70 -1.34 -3.07 -4.99
C HIS A 70 -1.68 -2.38 -3.66
N GLY A 71 -2.63 -1.43 -3.72
CA GLY A 71 -3.38 -0.94 -2.58
C GLY A 71 -4.80 -1.53 -2.61
N GLY A 72 -5.81 -0.71 -2.36
CA GLY A 72 -7.22 -1.11 -2.35
C GLY A 72 -7.86 -1.39 -3.72
N LEU A 73 -7.10 -1.42 -4.79
CA LEU A 73 -7.51 -1.75 -6.17
C LEU A 73 -8.65 -0.88 -6.72
N THR A 74 -8.75 0.35 -6.26
CA THR A 74 -9.84 1.29 -6.57
C THR A 74 -9.48 2.35 -7.60
N ASN A 75 -8.28 2.31 -8.17
CA ASN A 75 -7.83 3.27 -9.18
C ASN A 75 -8.63 3.15 -10.49
N LEU A 76 -8.67 4.24 -11.27
CA LEU A 76 -9.37 4.28 -12.57
C LEU A 76 -8.40 4.42 -13.76
N VAL A 77 -7.10 4.20 -13.53
CA VAL A 77 -6.03 4.48 -14.52
C VAL A 77 -5.21 3.23 -14.87
N GLY A 78 -5.64 2.05 -14.42
CA GLY A 78 -4.97 0.79 -14.73
C GLY A 78 -3.64 0.56 -13.99
N SER A 79 -3.29 1.37 -13.00
CA SER A 79 -2.00 1.32 -12.29
C SER A 79 -1.75 0.02 -11.51
N THR A 80 -2.77 -0.79 -11.29
CA THR A 80 -2.69 -2.08 -10.60
C THR A 80 -2.70 -3.27 -11.56
N GLN A 81 -2.82 -3.04 -12.87
CA GLN A 81 -2.75 -4.09 -13.86
C GLN A 81 -1.31 -4.59 -14.01
N SER A 82 -1.14 -5.90 -13.95
CA SER A 82 0.16 -6.57 -14.11
C SER A 82 0.10 -7.61 -15.22
N ASN A 83 1.23 -8.18 -15.56
CA ASN A 83 1.39 -9.29 -16.48
C ASN A 83 2.23 -10.42 -15.87
N LYS A 84 2.29 -11.56 -16.54
CA LYS A 84 2.97 -12.78 -16.08
C LYS A 84 4.47 -12.65 -15.80
N ASN A 85 5.12 -11.57 -16.22
CA ASN A 85 6.56 -11.34 -16.02
C ASN A 85 6.84 -10.37 -14.86
N GLN A 86 5.80 -9.87 -14.20
CA GLN A 86 5.91 -8.89 -13.12
C GLN A 86 5.62 -9.53 -11.76
N VAL A 87 6.25 -9.01 -10.72
CA VAL A 87 5.92 -9.31 -9.31
C VAL A 87 4.91 -8.29 -8.81
N VAL A 88 3.91 -8.75 -8.08
CA VAL A 88 2.94 -7.86 -7.43
C VAL A 88 3.21 -7.83 -5.94
N VAL A 89 3.20 -6.63 -5.34
CA VAL A 89 3.34 -6.42 -3.89
C VAL A 89 2.07 -5.77 -3.38
N SER A 90 1.36 -6.42 -2.46
CA SER A 90 0.17 -5.86 -1.82
C SER A 90 0.44 -5.54 -0.35
N LEU A 91 0.10 -4.32 0.05
CA LEU A 91 0.29 -3.85 1.42
C LEU A 91 -0.89 -4.18 2.35
N GLU A 92 -1.79 -5.07 1.94
CA GLU A 92 -3.01 -5.43 2.70
C GLU A 92 -2.74 -5.99 4.10
N LYS A 93 -1.53 -6.49 4.38
CA LYS A 93 -1.13 -6.98 5.71
C LYS A 93 -0.54 -5.88 6.61
N MET A 94 -0.19 -4.74 6.04
CA MET A 94 0.29 -3.55 6.74
C MET A 94 -0.90 -2.61 6.98
N ASN A 95 -1.80 -2.97 7.89
CA ASN A 95 -3.12 -2.35 8.04
C ASN A 95 -3.45 -1.87 9.47
N LYS A 96 -2.42 -1.60 10.28
CA LYS A 96 -2.60 -1.18 11.67
C LYS A 96 -2.65 0.34 11.81
N ILE A 97 -3.43 0.81 12.78
CA ILE A 97 -3.26 2.14 13.37
C ILE A 97 -2.17 2.03 14.44
N ILE A 98 -1.11 2.81 14.28
CA ILE A 98 0.04 2.82 15.21
C ILE A 98 -0.24 3.76 16.37
N GLU A 99 -0.78 4.96 16.08
CA GLU A 99 -1.07 5.97 17.10
C GLU A 99 -2.19 6.91 16.63
N ILE A 100 -3.06 7.32 17.56
CA ILE A 100 -3.95 8.47 17.41
C ILE A 100 -3.56 9.49 18.46
N ASP A 101 -2.97 10.60 18.05
CA ASP A 101 -2.62 11.73 18.92
C ASP A 101 -3.79 12.73 18.94
N GLU A 102 -4.60 12.67 20.00
CA GLU A 102 -5.79 13.53 20.16
C GLU A 102 -5.40 15.01 20.32
N LYS A 103 -4.24 15.31 20.92
CA LYS A 103 -3.77 16.69 21.12
C LYS A 103 -3.20 17.27 19.82
N GLY A 104 -2.35 16.50 19.15
CA GLY A 104 -1.77 16.87 17.86
C GLY A 104 -2.75 16.74 16.70
N LYS A 105 -3.91 16.09 16.91
CA LYS A 105 -4.92 15.78 15.87
C LYS A 105 -4.32 15.06 14.68
N THR A 106 -3.45 14.08 14.96
CA THR A 106 -2.80 13.26 13.94
C THR A 106 -3.08 11.78 14.17
N VAL A 107 -3.08 11.01 13.08
CA VAL A 107 -3.08 9.55 13.10
C VAL A 107 -1.85 9.05 12.36
N THR A 108 -1.11 8.16 13.01
CA THR A 108 -0.02 7.39 12.37
C THR A 108 -0.52 5.99 12.11
N CYS A 109 -0.43 5.54 10.88
CA CYS A 109 -0.93 4.24 10.48
C CYS A 109 -0.12 3.64 9.33
N GLU A 110 -0.23 2.34 9.15
CA GLU A 110 0.36 1.62 8.03
C GLU A 110 -0.40 1.91 6.73
N SER A 111 0.30 1.83 5.59
CA SER A 111 -0.20 2.27 4.29
C SER A 111 -1.31 1.40 3.70
N GLY A 112 -1.42 0.14 4.14
CA GLY A 112 -2.45 -0.80 3.69
C GLY A 112 -3.78 -0.73 4.45
N ILE A 113 -3.91 0.16 5.45
CA ILE A 113 -5.17 0.31 6.16
C ILE A 113 -6.24 0.95 5.29
N ILE A 114 -7.47 0.48 5.42
CA ILE A 114 -8.63 1.02 4.70
C ILE A 114 -9.00 2.40 5.29
N ILE A 115 -9.28 3.36 4.43
CA ILE A 115 -9.58 4.75 4.84
C ILE A 115 -10.80 4.82 5.76
N GLU A 116 -11.82 4.01 5.51
CA GLU A 116 -13.03 3.98 6.35
C GLU A 116 -12.74 3.49 7.77
N ASP A 117 -11.78 2.56 7.94
CA ASP A 117 -11.35 2.09 9.26
C ASP A 117 -10.66 3.21 10.05
N ILE A 118 -9.83 4.03 9.38
CA ILE A 118 -9.22 5.21 10.00
C ILE A 118 -10.31 6.22 10.40
N ILE A 119 -11.27 6.50 9.48
CA ILE A 119 -12.38 7.44 9.76
C ILE A 119 -13.16 7.01 10.99
N ASN A 120 -13.49 5.72 11.10
CA ASN A 120 -14.24 5.18 12.23
C ASN A 120 -13.45 5.28 13.53
N SER A 121 -12.17 4.90 13.52
CA SER A 121 -11.29 4.93 14.69
C SER A 121 -11.07 6.35 15.23
N VAL A 122 -10.82 7.34 14.36
CA VAL A 122 -10.63 8.74 14.80
C VAL A 122 -11.94 9.37 15.26
N LYS A 123 -13.10 8.93 14.72
CA LYS A 123 -14.42 9.40 15.16
C LYS A 123 -14.73 9.01 16.60
N GLU A 124 -14.26 7.86 17.07
CA GLU A 124 -14.37 7.43 18.48
C GLU A 124 -13.64 8.37 19.46
N LYS A 125 -12.75 9.22 18.94
CA LYS A 125 -11.97 10.24 19.64
C LYS A 125 -12.45 11.67 19.35
N ASP A 126 -13.68 11.83 18.85
CA ASP A 126 -14.24 13.12 18.41
C ASP A 126 -13.37 13.86 17.36
N LEU A 127 -12.57 13.12 16.59
CA LEU A 127 -11.74 13.64 15.52
C LEU A 127 -12.35 13.35 14.14
N LEU A 128 -11.94 14.11 13.13
CA LEU A 128 -12.40 13.99 11.76
C LEU A 128 -11.22 13.78 10.80
N LEU A 129 -11.17 12.64 10.11
CA LEU A 129 -10.40 12.52 8.86
C LEU A 129 -11.30 12.97 7.70
N PRO A 130 -10.99 14.10 7.01
CA PRO A 130 -11.91 14.69 6.03
C PRO A 130 -11.87 14.04 4.65
N LEU A 131 -11.23 12.89 4.49
CA LEU A 131 -11.25 12.12 3.24
C LEU A 131 -12.62 11.46 3.04
N ASN A 132 -13.36 11.91 2.03
CA ASN A 132 -14.69 11.38 1.73
C ASN A 132 -14.91 11.25 0.23
N PHE A 133 -14.74 10.05 -0.28
CA PHE A 133 -14.99 9.66 -1.67
C PHE A 133 -15.61 8.27 -1.74
N GLY A 134 -16.22 7.91 -2.88
CA GLY A 134 -17.03 6.71 -3.02
C GLY A 134 -16.32 5.39 -2.65
N ALA A 135 -15.03 5.28 -2.94
CA ALA A 135 -14.25 4.07 -2.72
C ALA A 135 -13.61 3.96 -1.31
N ARG A 136 -13.91 4.87 -0.36
CA ARG A 136 -13.23 4.89 0.97
C ARG A 136 -13.30 3.58 1.74
N GLY A 137 -14.36 2.78 1.52
CA GLY A 137 -14.53 1.46 2.16
C GLY A 137 -13.65 0.35 1.60
N SER A 138 -12.89 0.63 0.52
CA SER A 138 -11.95 -0.33 -0.08
C SER A 138 -10.58 0.29 -0.32
N ALA A 139 -10.50 1.61 -0.51
CA ALA A 139 -9.26 2.32 -0.76
C ALA A 139 -8.36 2.30 0.47
N GLN A 140 -7.09 1.97 0.28
CA GLN A 140 -6.05 2.03 1.29
C GLN A 140 -5.39 3.41 1.33
N ILE A 141 -4.98 3.84 2.52
CA ILE A 141 -4.43 5.20 2.73
C ILE A 141 -3.16 5.45 1.91
N GLY A 142 -2.28 4.46 1.76
CA GLY A 142 -1.07 4.58 0.95
C GLY A 142 -1.38 4.91 -0.51
N GLY A 143 -2.39 4.27 -1.10
CA GLY A 143 -2.86 4.57 -2.44
C GLY A 143 -3.44 5.98 -2.56
N ALA A 144 -4.22 6.43 -1.57
CA ALA A 144 -4.77 7.79 -1.54
C ALA A 144 -3.68 8.86 -1.42
N VAL A 145 -2.63 8.62 -0.64
CA VAL A 145 -1.45 9.50 -0.52
C VAL A 145 -0.69 9.55 -1.84
N SER A 146 -0.39 8.39 -2.44
CA SER A 146 0.39 8.27 -3.68
C SER A 146 -0.28 8.97 -4.87
N THR A 147 -1.60 8.91 -4.95
CA THR A 147 -2.38 9.52 -6.05
C THR A 147 -2.91 10.91 -5.72
N ASN A 148 -2.62 11.42 -4.53
CA ASN A 148 -3.20 12.66 -4.02
C ASN A 148 -4.73 12.69 -4.16
N ALA A 149 -5.39 11.65 -3.66
CA ALA A 149 -6.83 11.46 -3.81
C ALA A 149 -7.61 12.67 -3.25
N GLY A 150 -8.69 13.02 -3.94
CA GLY A 150 -9.64 14.03 -3.52
C GLY A 150 -11.01 13.43 -3.27
N GLY A 151 -11.94 14.24 -2.80
CA GLY A 151 -13.31 13.81 -2.56
C GLY A 151 -14.25 15.00 -2.29
N LEU A 152 -15.42 14.73 -1.78
CA LEU A 152 -16.48 15.73 -1.58
C LEU A 152 -16.09 16.91 -0.66
N ARG A 153 -15.09 16.72 0.20
CA ARG A 153 -14.68 17.74 1.20
C ARG A 153 -13.46 18.57 0.79
N VAL A 154 -12.96 18.38 -0.43
CA VAL A 154 -11.74 19.05 -0.92
C VAL A 154 -11.83 20.58 -0.86
N PHE A 155 -12.98 21.16 -1.15
CA PHE A 155 -13.18 22.63 -1.08
C PHE A 155 -12.85 23.22 0.29
N LYS A 156 -13.14 22.47 1.37
CA LYS A 156 -12.91 22.94 2.73
C LYS A 156 -11.56 22.51 3.31
N TYR A 157 -11.12 21.30 3.00
CA TYR A 157 -9.99 20.66 3.69
C TYR A 157 -8.79 20.38 2.81
N GLY A 158 -8.91 20.62 1.49
CA GLY A 158 -7.85 20.31 0.53
C GLY A 158 -7.80 18.84 0.11
N MET A 159 -6.82 18.53 -0.71
CA MET A 159 -6.51 17.18 -1.19
C MET A 159 -5.75 16.38 -0.12
N THR A 160 -5.63 15.07 -0.28
CA THR A 160 -4.90 14.19 0.64
C THR A 160 -3.51 14.71 1.00
N ARG A 161 -2.76 15.23 0.02
CA ARG A 161 -1.39 15.77 0.23
C ARG A 161 -1.34 16.86 1.31
N SER A 162 -2.34 17.72 1.39
CA SER A 162 -2.37 18.80 2.39
C SER A 162 -2.64 18.30 3.81
N LEU A 163 -3.10 17.06 3.95
CA LEU A 163 -3.38 16.43 5.24
C LEU A 163 -2.21 15.58 5.75
N VAL A 164 -1.22 15.29 4.89
CA VAL A 164 -0.05 14.46 5.25
C VAL A 164 0.98 15.31 5.98
N MET A 165 1.25 14.96 7.25
CA MET A 165 2.24 15.63 8.10
C MET A 165 3.63 15.02 7.95
N GLY A 166 3.70 13.71 7.73
CA GLY A 166 4.93 12.96 7.50
C GLY A 166 4.60 11.61 6.86
N LEU A 167 5.59 10.99 6.28
CA LEU A 167 5.46 9.66 5.69
C LEU A 167 6.76 8.86 5.80
N GLU A 168 6.62 7.56 5.72
CA GLU A 168 7.70 6.62 5.48
C GLU A 168 7.51 6.00 4.11
N ALA A 169 8.59 5.92 3.34
CA ALA A 169 8.59 5.34 2.01
C ALA A 169 9.84 4.49 1.80
N VAL A 170 9.71 3.47 0.96
CA VAL A 170 10.82 2.63 0.52
C VAL A 170 11.11 2.95 -0.93
N LEU A 171 12.36 3.29 -1.22
CA LEU A 171 12.84 3.56 -2.58
C LEU A 171 13.06 2.25 -3.36
N ALA A 172 13.22 2.34 -4.66
CA ALA A 172 13.38 1.17 -5.53
C ALA A 172 14.59 0.29 -5.16
N ASP A 173 15.66 0.89 -4.62
CA ASP A 173 16.86 0.20 -4.15
C ASP A 173 16.74 -0.43 -2.75
N GLY A 174 15.54 -0.34 -2.15
CA GLY A 174 15.25 -0.79 -0.79
C GLY A 174 15.55 0.23 0.31
N THR A 175 16.07 1.42 -0.01
CA THR A 175 16.35 2.45 1.00
C THR A 175 15.06 2.93 1.65
N ILE A 176 15.00 2.90 2.99
CA ILE A 176 13.89 3.43 3.77
C ILE A 176 14.14 4.90 4.08
N ILE A 177 13.20 5.76 3.70
CA ILE A 177 13.19 7.18 4.07
C ILE A 177 11.98 7.45 4.96
N SER A 178 12.17 8.18 6.06
CA SER A 178 11.11 8.45 7.02
C SER A 178 11.15 9.89 7.51
N SER A 179 9.99 10.54 7.51
CA SER A 179 9.74 11.87 8.07
C SER A 179 8.63 11.83 9.12
N LEU A 180 8.48 10.71 9.82
CA LEU A 180 7.46 10.52 10.86
C LEU A 180 7.78 11.22 12.19
N LYS A 181 8.89 11.95 12.28
CA LYS A 181 9.21 12.77 13.45
C LYS A 181 8.15 13.86 13.61
N LYS A 182 7.60 14.00 14.83
CA LYS A 182 6.55 14.98 15.18
C LYS A 182 7.05 16.44 15.16
N LEU A 183 7.81 16.83 14.14
CA LEU A 183 8.22 18.22 13.90
C LEU A 183 7.24 18.81 12.90
N MET A 184 6.72 20.01 13.20
CA MET A 184 5.90 20.74 12.24
C MET A 184 6.74 21.01 10.97
N LYS A 185 6.07 20.98 9.82
CA LYS A 185 6.69 21.40 8.55
C LYS A 185 7.09 22.87 8.69
N ASP A 186 8.34 23.18 8.42
CA ASP A 186 8.81 24.54 8.15
C ASP A 186 8.36 24.97 6.76
#